data_2fa255869127f96e3c7e6f4b7b12f70c
#
_entry.id   2fa255869127f96e3c7e6f4b7b12f70c
#
_cell.length_a   1.000
_cell.length_b   1.000
_cell.length_c   1.000
_cell.angle_alpha   90.00
_cell.angle_beta   90.00
_cell.angle_gamma   90.00
#
_symmetry.space_group_name_H-M   'P 1'
#
loop_
_entity.id
_entity.type
_entity.pdbx_description
1 polymer ?
#
loop_
_entity_poly.entity_id
_entity_poly.type
_entity_poly.pdbx_seq_one_letter_code
_entity_poly.pdbx_strand_id
1 'polypeptide(L)'
;VLFVSMIQQYSWNDSRKTGSFKENAKNPEKSATTALSLIEAGEILSSFKNRIPFVAFHKKDQDTTIIKFAPWDKKRKVKEKDGDKWYETPAFGINITRNSTQIFRIPLEAGEVEVLAQLLKEFIKQSFESSAVPKREYKKPAQKEPQVDEDDDEEVPF
;
A
#
# COMPACT_ATOMS: atom_id res chain seq x y z
N VAL A 1 4.65 5.41 -3.71
CA VAL A 1 3.40 5.16 -2.98
C VAL A 1 3.15 3.66 -2.93
N LEU A 2 2.84 3.12 -1.75
CA LEU A 2 2.46 1.74 -1.53
C LEU A 2 0.94 1.67 -1.28
N PHE A 3 0.24 0.80 -2.00
CA PHE A 3 -1.19 0.60 -1.78
C PHE A 3 -1.42 -0.58 -0.83
N VAL A 4 -2.26 -0.37 0.17
CA VAL A 4 -2.75 -1.41 1.08
C VAL A 4 -4.24 -1.62 0.81
N SER A 5 -4.61 -2.84 0.43
CA SER A 5 -6.00 -3.20 0.17
C SER A 5 -6.44 -4.29 1.14
N MET A 6 -7.59 -4.08 1.77
CA MET A 6 -8.27 -5.09 2.56
C MET A 6 -9.57 -5.48 1.89
N ILE A 7 -9.80 -6.78 1.75
CA ILE A 7 -10.98 -7.33 1.08
C ILE A 7 -11.63 -8.32 2.05
N GLN A 8 -12.92 -8.15 2.28
CA GLN A 8 -13.69 -9.10 3.08
C GLN A 8 -13.77 -10.45 2.36
N GLN A 9 -13.53 -11.53 3.08
CA GLN A 9 -13.70 -12.87 2.55
C GLN A 9 -15.14 -13.09 2.11
N TYR A 10 -15.33 -13.60 0.87
CA TYR A 10 -16.62 -13.91 0.29
C TYR A 10 -17.12 -15.29 0.71
N SER A 11 -16.28 -16.30 0.56
CA SER A 11 -16.60 -17.68 0.91
C SER A 11 -15.37 -18.44 1.42
N TRP A 12 -15.63 -19.56 2.07
CA TRP A 12 -14.61 -20.49 2.56
C TRP A 12 -14.86 -21.89 2.00
N ASN A 13 -13.81 -22.54 1.49
CA ASN A 13 -13.85 -23.92 1.06
C ASN A 13 -13.21 -24.82 2.13
N ASP A 14 -14.02 -25.57 2.84
CA ASP A 14 -13.56 -26.43 3.95
C ASP A 14 -12.64 -27.56 3.51
N SER A 15 -12.86 -28.13 2.34
CA SER A 15 -12.08 -29.25 1.81
C SER A 15 -10.66 -28.79 1.42
N ARG A 16 -10.55 -27.61 0.80
CA ARG A 16 -9.27 -27.04 0.34
C ARG A 16 -8.62 -26.12 1.36
N LYS A 17 -9.33 -25.79 2.45
CA LYS A 17 -8.90 -24.80 3.46
C LYS A 17 -8.50 -23.46 2.82
N THR A 18 -9.27 -23.00 1.81
CA THR A 18 -9.01 -21.76 1.08
C THR A 18 -10.20 -20.82 1.11
N GLY A 19 -9.92 -19.52 1.24
CA GLY A 19 -10.90 -18.45 1.12
C GLY A 19 -10.99 -17.92 -0.32
N SER A 20 -12.18 -17.46 -0.72
CA SER A 20 -12.38 -16.70 -1.95
C SER A 20 -12.66 -15.23 -1.62
N PHE A 21 -12.04 -14.32 -2.37
CA PHE A 21 -12.18 -12.86 -2.21
C PHE A 21 -12.68 -12.20 -3.51
N LYS A 22 -12.76 -12.96 -4.61
CA LYS A 22 -12.97 -12.45 -5.98
C LYS A 22 -14.21 -11.57 -6.10
N GLU A 23 -15.34 -12.02 -5.55
CA GLU A 23 -16.62 -11.31 -5.67
C GLU A 23 -16.62 -10.00 -4.87
N ASN A 24 -15.90 -9.96 -3.75
CA ASN A 24 -15.82 -8.80 -2.88
C ASN A 24 -14.72 -7.80 -3.28
N ALA A 25 -13.77 -8.20 -4.12
CA ALA A 25 -12.64 -7.35 -4.51
C ALA A 25 -13.06 -6.07 -5.26
N LYS A 26 -14.17 -6.12 -5.99
CA LYS A 26 -14.73 -4.99 -6.75
C LYS A 26 -15.87 -4.28 -6.03
N ASN A 27 -16.30 -4.80 -4.88
CA ASN A 27 -17.39 -4.21 -4.11
C ASN A 27 -16.84 -3.15 -3.14
N PRO A 28 -17.17 -1.85 -3.30
CA PRO A 28 -16.66 -0.79 -2.43
C PRO A 28 -17.11 -0.90 -0.98
N GLU A 29 -18.20 -1.63 -0.69
CA GLU A 29 -18.66 -1.89 0.68
C GLU A 29 -17.89 -3.04 1.34
N LYS A 30 -17.24 -3.91 0.56
CA LYS A 30 -16.55 -5.12 0.98
C LYS A 30 -15.03 -5.05 0.81
N SER A 31 -14.54 -3.93 0.32
CA SER A 31 -13.11 -3.68 0.14
C SER A 31 -12.73 -2.25 0.51
N ALA A 32 -11.54 -2.07 1.01
CA ALA A 32 -10.96 -0.75 1.28
C ALA A 32 -9.51 -0.74 0.80
N THR A 33 -9.14 0.33 0.11
CA THR A 33 -7.77 0.56 -0.34
C THR A 33 -7.31 1.93 0.14
N THR A 34 -6.11 1.98 0.71
CA THR A 34 -5.44 3.22 1.08
C THR A 34 -4.03 3.24 0.55
N ALA A 35 -3.49 4.45 0.36
CA ALA A 35 -2.13 4.65 -0.09
C ALA A 35 -1.25 5.02 1.10
N LEU A 36 -0.07 4.42 1.20
CA LEU A 36 0.95 4.76 2.20
C LEU A 36 2.07 5.53 1.53
N SER A 37 2.49 6.62 2.15
CA SER A 37 3.71 7.34 1.80
C SER A 37 4.94 6.60 2.33
N LEU A 38 6.14 7.05 1.92
CA LEU A 38 7.40 6.53 2.46
C LEU A 38 7.55 6.78 3.96
N ILE A 39 7.08 7.95 4.41
CA ILE A 39 7.16 8.32 5.84
C ILE A 39 6.26 7.39 6.65
N GLU A 40 5.03 7.17 6.21
CA GLU A 40 4.10 6.27 6.90
C GLU A 40 4.60 4.82 6.92
N ALA A 41 5.25 4.35 5.85
CA ALA A 41 5.91 3.05 5.85
C ALA A 41 7.01 2.95 6.91
N GLY A 42 7.82 4.02 7.07
CA GLY A 42 8.83 4.14 8.13
C GLY A 42 8.23 4.15 9.53
N GLU A 43 7.14 4.90 9.73
CA GLU A 43 6.42 4.95 11.01
C GLU A 43 5.78 3.61 11.39
N ILE A 44 5.27 2.85 10.42
CA ILE A 44 4.78 1.48 10.65
C ILE A 44 5.92 0.56 11.09
N LEU A 45 7.10 0.64 10.47
CA LEU A 45 8.28 -0.10 10.91
C LEU A 45 8.70 0.27 12.34
N SER A 46 8.66 1.56 12.66
CA SER A 46 8.92 2.06 14.03
C SER A 46 7.88 1.52 15.01
N SER A 47 6.61 1.51 14.62
CA SER A 47 5.51 0.92 15.40
C SER A 47 5.76 -0.55 15.72
N PHE A 48 6.17 -1.35 14.73
CA PHE A 48 6.49 -2.77 14.94
C PHE A 48 7.65 -2.96 15.91
N LYS A 49 8.72 -2.17 15.77
CA LYS A 49 9.91 -2.26 16.62
C LYS A 49 9.63 -1.86 18.06
N ASN A 50 8.93 -0.76 18.26
CA ASN A 50 8.76 -0.12 19.56
C ASN A 50 7.44 -0.49 20.25
N ARG A 51 6.57 -1.25 19.58
CA ARG A 51 5.21 -1.62 20.02
C ARG A 51 4.35 -0.40 20.39
N ILE A 52 4.48 0.67 19.62
CA ILE A 52 3.70 1.89 19.75
C ILE A 52 2.66 1.94 18.62
N PRO A 53 1.39 2.26 18.88
CA PRO A 53 0.40 2.38 17.83
C PRO A 53 0.78 3.46 16.81
N PHE A 54 0.61 3.16 15.52
CA PHE A 54 0.66 4.12 14.43
C PHE A 54 -0.77 4.38 13.93
N VAL A 55 -1.08 5.63 13.64
CA VAL A 55 -2.37 6.04 13.06
C VAL A 55 -2.11 7.09 11.99
N ALA A 56 -2.66 6.89 10.79
CA ALA A 56 -2.69 7.89 9.74
C ALA A 56 -4.14 8.20 9.34
N PHE A 57 -4.38 9.45 8.97
CA PHE A 57 -5.66 9.94 8.48
C PHE A 57 -5.47 10.45 7.05
N HIS A 58 -6.26 9.90 6.13
CA HIS A 58 -6.28 10.32 4.74
C HIS A 58 -7.65 10.88 4.39
N LYS A 59 -7.65 12.01 3.71
CA LYS A 59 -8.86 12.62 3.16
C LYS A 59 -8.69 12.82 1.66
N LYS A 60 -9.64 12.33 0.90
CA LYS A 60 -9.73 12.56 -0.55
C LYS A 60 -11.18 12.92 -0.87
N ASP A 61 -11.38 14.13 -1.33
CA ASP A 61 -12.72 14.70 -1.59
C ASP A 61 -13.62 14.62 -0.34
N GLN A 62 -14.70 13.84 -0.41
CA GLN A 62 -15.62 13.58 0.70
C GLN A 62 -15.24 12.30 1.48
N ASP A 63 -14.35 11.46 0.93
CA ASP A 63 -13.97 10.21 1.56
C ASP A 63 -12.85 10.41 2.59
N THR A 64 -13.03 9.78 3.74
CA THR A 64 -12.01 9.73 4.80
C THR A 64 -11.59 8.29 5.04
N THR A 65 -10.30 8.08 5.26
CA THR A 65 -9.74 6.78 5.60
C THR A 65 -8.77 6.91 6.76
N ILE A 66 -8.98 6.12 7.81
CA ILE A 66 -8.06 6.00 8.92
C ILE A 66 -7.42 4.63 8.82
N ILE A 67 -6.09 4.59 8.77
CA ILE A 67 -5.33 3.35 8.90
C ILE A 67 -4.65 3.33 10.26
N LYS A 68 -4.79 2.23 10.98
CA LYS A 68 -4.21 2.04 12.30
C LYS A 68 -3.46 0.71 12.37
N PHE A 69 -2.21 0.77 12.78
CA PHE A 69 -1.42 -0.39 13.19
C PHE A 69 -1.24 -0.31 14.70
N ALA A 70 -1.66 -1.32 15.42
CA ALA A 70 -1.60 -1.31 16.88
C ALA A 70 -1.11 -2.64 17.43
N PRO A 71 -0.28 -2.62 18.50
CA PRO A 71 0.08 -3.83 19.22
C PRO A 71 -1.16 -4.57 19.70
N TRP A 72 -1.09 -5.88 19.63
CA TRP A 72 -2.09 -6.78 20.14
C TRP A 72 -1.40 -8.06 20.61
N ASP A 73 -1.76 -8.58 21.76
CA ASP A 73 -1.19 -9.80 22.27
C ASP A 73 -2.18 -10.96 22.06
N LYS A 74 -1.73 -11.92 21.25
CA LYS A 74 -2.53 -13.11 20.94
C LYS A 74 -2.38 -14.13 22.05
N LYS A 75 -3.51 -14.55 22.64
CA LYS A 75 -3.56 -15.63 23.61
C LYS A 75 -3.69 -16.97 22.89
N ARG A 76 -2.75 -17.87 23.16
CA ARG A 76 -2.76 -19.23 22.63
C ARG A 76 -2.80 -20.24 23.78
N LYS A 77 -3.73 -21.17 23.68
CA LYS A 77 -3.83 -22.29 24.60
C LYS A 77 -2.99 -23.46 24.06
N VAL A 78 -2.07 -23.96 24.85
CA VAL A 78 -1.23 -25.12 24.52
C VAL A 78 -1.50 -26.22 25.54
N LYS A 79 -1.77 -27.42 25.04
CA LYS A 79 -1.90 -28.61 25.89
C LYS A 79 -0.50 -29.10 26.26
N GLU A 80 -0.18 -29.10 27.55
CA GLU A 80 1.03 -29.69 28.09
C GLU A 80 0.71 -30.93 28.91
N LYS A 81 1.76 -31.68 29.32
CA LYS A 81 1.58 -32.91 30.15
C LYS A 81 0.88 -32.62 31.47
N ASP A 82 1.07 -31.44 32.04
CA ASP A 82 0.54 -31.01 33.32
C ASP A 82 -0.76 -30.22 33.22
N GLY A 83 -1.37 -30.17 32.04
CA GLY A 83 -2.62 -29.45 31.76
C GLY A 83 -2.48 -28.37 30.71
N ASP A 84 -3.55 -27.60 30.55
CA ASP A 84 -3.62 -26.50 29.54
C ASP A 84 -2.91 -25.24 30.07
N LYS A 85 -1.94 -24.73 29.31
CA LYS A 85 -1.29 -23.45 29.62
C LYS A 85 -1.62 -22.39 28.54
N TRP A 86 -1.75 -21.16 29.01
CA TRP A 86 -1.95 -20.00 28.16
C TRP A 86 -0.64 -19.26 27.93
N TYR A 87 -0.33 -19.00 26.67
CA TYR A 87 0.82 -18.20 26.26
C TYR A 87 0.33 -16.94 25.57
N GLU A 88 0.97 -15.82 25.85
CA GLU A 88 0.75 -14.56 25.12
C GLU A 88 1.89 -14.41 24.13
N THR A 89 1.52 -14.20 22.86
CA THR A 89 2.48 -13.97 21.78
C THR A 89 2.29 -12.56 21.24
N PRO A 90 3.35 -11.77 21.13
CA PRO A 90 3.27 -10.44 20.51
C PRO A 90 2.71 -10.53 19.11
N ALA A 91 1.70 -9.69 18.84
CA ALA A 91 1.04 -9.57 17.54
C ALA A 91 0.71 -8.11 17.26
N PHE A 92 0.16 -7.83 16.08
CA PHE A 92 -0.36 -6.53 15.70
C PHE A 92 -1.74 -6.65 15.06
N GLY A 93 -2.56 -5.62 15.20
CA GLY A 93 -3.79 -5.49 14.45
C GLY A 93 -3.67 -4.37 13.43
N ILE A 94 -4.11 -4.63 12.20
CA ILE A 94 -4.31 -3.61 11.19
C ILE A 94 -5.80 -3.31 11.10
N ASN A 95 -6.16 -2.03 11.19
CA ASN A 95 -7.52 -1.56 10.97
C ASN A 95 -7.52 -0.51 9.87
N ILE A 96 -8.42 -0.65 8.91
CA ILE A 96 -8.78 0.42 7.98
C ILE A 96 -10.23 0.80 8.25
N THR A 97 -10.45 2.07 8.60
CA THR A 97 -11.80 2.62 8.79
C THR A 97 -12.07 3.63 7.69
N ARG A 98 -13.10 3.40 6.90
CA ARG A 98 -13.52 4.29 5.82
C ARG A 98 -14.83 4.98 6.20
N ASN A 99 -14.89 6.30 6.03
CA ASN A 99 -16.06 7.15 6.30
C ASN A 99 -16.69 6.91 7.68
N SER A 100 -15.87 6.61 8.68
CA SER A 100 -16.24 6.32 10.07
C SER A 100 -17.21 5.15 10.28
N THR A 101 -17.63 4.47 9.22
CA THR A 101 -18.68 3.42 9.28
C THR A 101 -18.17 2.05 8.83
N GLN A 102 -17.32 1.99 7.81
CA GLN A 102 -16.80 0.73 7.27
C GLN A 102 -15.48 0.40 7.95
N ILE A 103 -15.42 -0.71 8.66
CA ILE A 103 -14.25 -1.13 9.42
C ILE A 103 -13.76 -2.48 8.91
N PHE A 104 -12.50 -2.50 8.48
CA PHE A 104 -11.77 -3.69 8.07
C PHE A 104 -10.68 -3.96 9.10
N ARG A 105 -10.55 -5.20 9.58
CA ARG A 105 -9.57 -5.58 10.60
C ARG A 105 -8.89 -6.87 10.22
N ILE A 106 -7.57 -6.91 10.38
CA ILE A 106 -6.75 -8.11 10.21
C ILE A 106 -5.80 -8.20 11.40
N PRO A 107 -5.82 -9.30 12.16
CA PRO A 107 -4.77 -9.60 13.12
C PRO A 107 -3.55 -10.10 12.36
N LEU A 108 -2.35 -9.67 12.75
CA LEU A 108 -1.07 -10.16 12.25
C LEU A 108 -0.33 -10.87 13.37
N GLU A 109 0.04 -12.12 13.16
CA GLU A 109 0.94 -12.84 14.03
C GLU A 109 2.40 -12.38 13.83
N ALA A 110 3.29 -12.75 14.76
CA ALA A 110 4.68 -12.29 14.74
C ALA A 110 5.40 -12.58 13.42
N GLY A 111 5.18 -13.75 12.80
CA GLY A 111 5.75 -14.09 11.50
C GLY A 111 5.21 -13.23 10.37
N GLU A 112 3.93 -12.90 10.38
CA GLU A 112 3.30 -12.03 9.38
C GLU A 112 3.77 -10.58 9.52
N VAL A 113 3.97 -10.12 10.76
CA VAL A 113 4.57 -8.81 11.06
C VAL A 113 5.98 -8.73 10.50
N GLU A 114 6.81 -9.78 10.66
CA GLU A 114 8.17 -9.81 10.13
C GLU A 114 8.18 -9.77 8.59
N VAL A 115 7.32 -10.56 7.93
CA VAL A 115 7.18 -10.52 6.47
C VAL A 115 6.77 -9.12 5.99
N LEU A 116 5.76 -8.51 6.62
CA LEU A 116 5.33 -7.17 6.28
C LEU A 116 6.44 -6.13 6.52
N ALA A 117 7.20 -6.27 7.61
CA ALA A 117 8.33 -5.39 7.89
C ALA A 117 9.41 -5.47 6.79
N GLN A 118 9.72 -6.66 6.29
CA GLN A 118 10.68 -6.82 5.18
C GLN A 118 10.14 -6.19 3.87
N LEU A 119 8.87 -6.37 3.57
CA LEU A 119 8.23 -5.74 2.40
C LEU A 119 8.28 -4.20 2.48
N LEU A 120 8.02 -3.63 3.66
CA LEU A 120 8.10 -2.18 3.86
C LEU A 120 9.54 -1.65 3.72
N LYS A 121 10.53 -2.37 4.25
CA LYS A 121 11.95 -2.02 4.08
C LYS A 121 12.36 -2.03 2.61
N GLU A 122 11.95 -3.06 1.87
CA GLU A 122 12.25 -3.17 0.45
C GLU A 122 11.56 -2.06 -0.36
N PHE A 123 10.31 -1.74 -0.06
CA PHE A 123 9.60 -0.62 -0.67
C PHE A 123 10.34 0.71 -0.46
N ILE A 124 10.79 0.99 0.77
CA ILE A 124 11.55 2.20 1.09
C ILE A 124 12.84 2.23 0.29
N LYS A 125 13.63 1.13 0.30
CA LYS A 125 14.89 1.01 -0.44
C LYS A 125 14.69 1.27 -1.94
N GLN A 126 13.75 0.58 -2.59
CA GLN A 126 13.48 0.74 -4.03
C GLN A 126 13.02 2.16 -4.38
N SER A 127 12.31 2.82 -3.49
CA SER A 127 11.88 4.21 -3.70
C SER A 127 13.05 5.19 -3.74
N PHE A 128 14.11 4.96 -2.97
CA PHE A 128 15.34 5.76 -3.05
C PHE A 128 16.15 5.42 -4.30
N GLU A 129 16.30 4.15 -4.64
CA GLU A 129 17.05 3.69 -5.81
C GLU A 129 16.41 4.22 -7.12
N SER A 130 15.10 4.17 -7.24
CA SER A 130 14.38 4.68 -8.41
C SER A 130 14.48 6.20 -8.56
N SER A 131 14.62 6.92 -7.46
CA SER A 131 14.82 8.38 -7.48
C SER A 131 16.25 8.78 -7.89
N ALA A 132 17.21 7.88 -7.76
CA ALA A 132 18.62 8.10 -8.12
C ALA A 132 18.90 7.87 -9.61
N VAL A 133 17.98 7.28 -10.39
CA VAL A 133 18.15 7.13 -11.84
C VAL A 133 18.02 8.50 -12.50
N PRO A 134 19.07 9.00 -13.23
CA PRO A 134 18.99 10.28 -13.90
C PRO A 134 17.82 10.27 -14.88
N LYS A 135 16.98 11.30 -14.82
CA LYS A 135 15.93 11.51 -15.82
C LYS A 135 16.59 11.50 -17.19
N ARG A 136 16.22 10.56 -18.06
CA ARG A 136 16.66 10.59 -19.46
C ARG A 136 16.33 11.97 -20.00
N GLU A 137 17.36 12.72 -20.42
CA GLU A 137 17.15 13.98 -21.10
C GLU A 137 16.28 13.70 -22.32
N TYR A 138 15.09 14.25 -22.33
CA TYR A 138 14.26 14.30 -23.52
C TYR A 138 15.03 15.18 -24.52
N LYS A 139 15.69 14.58 -25.52
CA LYS A 139 16.17 15.30 -26.66
C LYS A 139 14.95 15.95 -27.28
N LYS A 140 14.86 17.29 -27.16
CA LYS A 140 13.87 18.06 -27.88
C LYS A 140 13.99 17.68 -29.37
N PRO A 141 12.87 17.37 -30.06
CA PRO A 141 12.93 17.15 -31.48
C PRO A 141 13.56 18.40 -32.13
N ALA A 142 14.53 18.18 -33.02
CA ALA A 142 15.18 19.25 -33.75
C ALA A 142 14.10 20.11 -34.42
N GLN A 143 14.05 21.39 -34.07
CA GLN A 143 13.23 22.34 -34.78
C GLN A 143 13.75 22.34 -36.22
N LYS A 144 12.91 21.92 -37.17
CA LYS A 144 13.15 22.19 -38.60
C LYS A 144 13.18 23.70 -38.76
N GLU A 145 14.32 24.23 -39.19
CA GLU A 145 14.42 25.61 -39.66
C GLU A 145 13.40 25.82 -40.76
N PRO A 146 12.66 26.93 -40.76
CA PRO A 146 11.78 27.27 -41.89
C PRO A 146 12.62 27.41 -43.14
N GLN A 147 12.32 26.63 -44.20
CA GLN A 147 12.82 26.86 -45.53
C GLN A 147 12.30 28.23 -45.96
N VAL A 148 13.22 29.13 -46.22
CA VAL A 148 12.93 30.40 -46.90
C VAL A 148 12.76 30.02 -48.36
N ASP A 149 11.54 30.06 -48.86
CA ASP A 149 11.27 30.00 -50.29
C ASP A 149 11.81 31.31 -50.87
N GLU A 150 12.86 31.21 -51.68
CA GLU A 150 13.33 32.32 -52.59
C GLU A 150 12.25 32.47 -53.64
N ASP A 151 11.41 33.51 -53.51
CA ASP A 151 10.48 33.94 -54.53
C ASP A 151 11.30 34.49 -55.72
N ASP A 152 11.19 33.79 -56.86
CA ASP A 152 11.65 34.20 -58.14
C ASP A 152 11.00 35.57 -58.54
N ASP A 153 11.84 36.61 -58.64
CA ASP A 153 11.46 37.87 -59.25
C ASP A 153 11.17 37.65 -60.76
N GLU A 154 9.90 37.43 -61.10
CA GLU A 154 9.46 37.55 -62.46
C GLU A 154 9.43 39.02 -62.83
N GLU A 155 10.42 39.44 -63.64
CA GLU A 155 10.41 40.71 -64.38
C GLU A 155 9.21 40.77 -65.37
N VAL A 156 8.35 41.76 -65.19
CA VAL A 156 7.26 42.05 -66.08
C VAL A 156 7.78 43.11 -67.08
N PRO A 157 7.88 42.82 -68.40
CA PRO A 157 8.18 43.87 -69.42
C PRO A 157 6.88 44.56 -69.83
N PHE A 158 6.93 45.88 -69.79
CA PHE A 158 6.11 46.94 -70.40
C PHE A 158 4.67 46.69 -70.83
#